data_ad3d25194b42e4b85062e17bbb962e34
#
_entry.id   ad3d25194b42e4b85062e17bbb962e34
#
_cell.length_a   1.000
_cell.length_b   1.000
_cell.length_c   1.000
_cell.angle_alpha   90.00
_cell.angle_beta   90.00
_cell.angle_gamma   90.00
#
_symmetry.space_group_name_H-M   'P 1'
#
loop_
_entity.id
_entity.type
_entity.pdbx_description
1 polymer ?
#
loop_
_entity_poly.entity_id
_entity_poly.type
_entity_poly.pdbx_seq_one_letter_code
_entity_poly.pdbx_strand_id
1 'polypeptide(L)'
;GYLTVDQEGADITCNLDEGIPLEDNSVGVLNASHVIEHLRDPVKTMREIHRVLAHGGWAMIEVPSTDGRGAWQDPTHVSFWNEHSFWYYTDINKAQFIRNSDIRFQTYRLDTWEMQPHIPCVTAWLVAIKDEKRLPGILSI
;
A
#
# COMPACT_ATOMS: atom_id res chain seq x y z
N GLY A 1 -6.43 9.10 -18.32
CA GLY A 1 -5.09 9.67 -18.30
C GLY A 1 -4.34 9.29 -17.03
N TYR A 2 -3.04 9.44 -17.04
CA TYR A 2 -2.19 9.27 -15.88
C TYR A 2 -1.97 10.63 -15.22
N LEU A 3 -1.97 10.65 -13.90
CA LEU A 3 -1.41 11.74 -13.12
C LEU A 3 -0.23 11.19 -12.31
N THR A 4 0.88 11.93 -12.32
CA THR A 4 2.03 11.62 -11.48
C THR A 4 1.99 12.46 -10.21
N VAL A 5 2.40 11.87 -9.09
CA VAL A 5 2.46 12.53 -7.79
C VAL A 5 3.85 12.31 -7.21
N ASP A 6 4.55 13.39 -6.88
CA ASP A 6 5.88 13.32 -6.27
C ASP A 6 6.19 14.63 -5.53
N GLN A 7 7.32 14.67 -4.83
CA GLN A 7 7.83 15.88 -4.19
C GLN A 7 8.33 16.92 -5.20
N GLU A 8 8.84 16.47 -6.35
CA GLU A 8 9.36 17.34 -7.41
C GLU A 8 9.02 16.78 -8.80
N GLY A 9 8.77 17.69 -9.75
CA GLY A 9 8.70 17.37 -11.17
C GLY A 9 7.49 16.53 -11.64
N ALA A 10 6.46 16.43 -10.83
CA ALA A 10 5.25 15.66 -11.13
C ALA A 10 4.07 16.57 -11.50
N ASP A 11 2.97 15.99 -12.02
CA ASP A 11 1.73 16.71 -12.28
C ASP A 11 1.14 17.30 -11.00
N ILE A 12 1.29 16.57 -9.88
CA ILE A 12 0.93 17.01 -8.54
C ILE A 12 2.17 16.94 -7.67
N THR A 13 2.62 18.10 -7.20
CA THR A 13 3.76 18.18 -6.28
C THR A 13 3.24 18.29 -4.86
N CYS A 14 3.62 17.32 -4.01
CA CYS A 14 3.20 17.28 -2.61
C CYS A 14 4.12 16.41 -1.75
N ASN A 15 3.98 16.55 -0.44
CA ASN A 15 4.56 15.63 0.54
C ASN A 15 3.52 14.56 0.89
N LEU A 16 3.74 13.33 0.44
CA LEU A 16 2.82 12.20 0.67
C LEU A 16 2.72 11.80 2.15
N ASP A 17 3.66 12.18 3.01
CA ASP A 17 3.53 12.02 4.46
C ASP A 17 2.35 12.83 5.03
N GLU A 18 1.95 13.89 4.35
CA GLU A 18 0.81 14.72 4.74
C GLU A 18 -0.52 14.19 4.20
N GLY A 19 -0.48 13.25 3.27
CA GLY A 19 -1.63 12.65 2.62
C GLY A 19 -1.57 12.73 1.10
N ILE A 20 -2.51 12.10 0.43
CA ILE A 20 -2.64 12.15 -1.03
C ILE A 20 -3.63 13.27 -1.38
N PRO A 21 -3.21 14.31 -2.14
CA PRO A 21 -4.04 15.49 -2.42
C PRO A 21 -5.07 15.21 -3.52
N LEU A 22 -5.84 14.17 -3.37
CA LEU A 22 -6.92 13.75 -4.26
C LEU A 22 -8.18 13.50 -3.42
N GLU A 23 -9.34 13.65 -4.05
CA GLU A 23 -10.62 13.41 -3.40
C GLU A 23 -10.85 11.94 -3.10
N ASP A 24 -11.72 11.67 -2.12
CA ASP A 24 -12.17 10.33 -1.79
C ASP A 24 -12.79 9.66 -3.02
N ASN A 25 -12.48 8.37 -3.21
CA ASN A 25 -13.08 7.55 -4.27
C ASN A 25 -12.85 8.07 -5.70
N SER A 26 -11.81 8.85 -5.92
CA SER A 26 -11.53 9.49 -7.21
C SER A 26 -10.59 8.70 -8.12
N VAL A 27 -9.95 7.66 -7.60
CA VAL A 27 -8.91 6.91 -8.31
C VAL A 27 -9.36 5.48 -8.58
N GLY A 28 -9.22 5.03 -9.83
CA GLY A 28 -9.50 3.65 -10.21
C GLY A 28 -8.30 2.72 -10.03
N VAL A 29 -7.10 3.21 -10.33
CA VAL A 29 -5.84 2.47 -10.18
C VAL A 29 -4.77 3.40 -9.61
N LEU A 30 -4.14 2.97 -8.54
CA LEU A 30 -2.99 3.63 -7.95
C LEU A 30 -1.78 2.72 -8.04
N ASN A 31 -0.69 3.22 -8.61
CA ASN A 31 0.57 2.51 -8.69
C ASN A 31 1.61 3.20 -7.78
N ALA A 32 2.18 2.43 -6.86
CA ALA A 32 3.21 2.90 -5.93
C ALA A 32 4.39 1.91 -5.95
N SER A 33 5.34 2.16 -6.83
CA SER A 33 6.57 1.37 -6.93
C SER A 33 7.71 2.08 -6.22
N HIS A 34 8.25 1.49 -5.16
CA HIS A 34 9.32 2.06 -4.34
C HIS A 34 8.98 3.46 -3.78
N VAL A 35 7.79 3.59 -3.21
CA VAL A 35 7.28 4.84 -2.64
C VAL A 35 6.99 4.70 -1.15
N ILE A 36 6.26 3.66 -0.75
CA ILE A 36 5.69 3.57 0.59
C ILE A 36 6.73 3.37 1.68
N GLU A 37 7.90 2.81 1.37
CA GLU A 37 9.03 2.67 2.29
C GLU A 37 9.64 4.02 2.71
N HIS A 38 9.39 5.06 1.94
CA HIS A 38 9.81 6.43 2.24
C HIS A 38 8.77 7.23 3.03
N LEU A 39 7.63 6.63 3.36
CA LEU A 39 6.55 7.25 4.12
C LEU A 39 6.57 6.75 5.57
N ARG A 40 6.41 7.67 6.52
CA ARG A 40 6.71 7.39 7.95
C ARG A 40 5.66 6.58 8.66
N ASP A 41 4.40 6.74 8.31
CA ASP A 41 3.26 6.10 8.98
C ASP A 41 2.59 5.09 8.05
N PRO A 42 2.89 3.77 8.21
CA PRO A 42 2.31 2.73 7.34
C PRO A 42 0.78 2.69 7.39
N VAL A 43 0.19 2.88 8.55
CA VAL A 43 -1.28 2.83 8.69
C VAL A 43 -1.92 4.03 7.98
N LYS A 44 -1.35 5.22 8.16
CA LYS A 44 -1.80 6.41 7.45
C LYS A 44 -1.63 6.27 5.94
N THR A 45 -0.50 5.73 5.49
CA THR A 45 -0.23 5.46 4.07
C THR A 45 -1.32 4.57 3.46
N MET A 46 -1.61 3.44 4.08
CA MET A 46 -2.63 2.52 3.59
C MET A 46 -4.04 3.10 3.69
N ARG A 47 -4.31 3.92 4.70
CA ARG A 47 -5.58 4.63 4.83
C ARG A 47 -5.79 5.62 3.69
N GLU A 48 -4.76 6.38 3.33
CA GLU A 48 -4.83 7.34 2.24
C GLU A 48 -4.97 6.67 0.87
N ILE A 49 -4.24 5.58 0.65
CA ILE A 49 -4.41 4.76 -0.57
C ILE A 49 -5.85 4.25 -0.67
N HIS A 50 -6.38 3.71 0.42
CA HIS A 50 -7.77 3.23 0.47
C HIS A 50 -8.76 4.37 0.25
N ARG A 51 -8.54 5.52 0.89
CA ARG A 51 -9.43 6.68 0.81
C ARG A 51 -9.63 7.17 -0.62
N VAL A 52 -8.54 7.36 -1.35
CA VAL A 52 -8.59 7.89 -2.72
C VAL A 52 -9.09 6.89 -3.74
N LEU A 53 -8.91 5.59 -3.51
CA LEU A 53 -9.41 4.55 -4.39
C LEU A 53 -10.94 4.44 -4.32
N ALA A 54 -11.58 4.30 -5.47
CA ALA A 54 -12.98 3.91 -5.55
C ALA A 54 -13.17 2.46 -5.06
N HIS A 55 -14.38 2.08 -4.70
CA HIS A 55 -14.70 0.68 -4.43
C HIS A 55 -14.36 -0.19 -5.66
N GLY A 56 -13.61 -1.26 -5.45
CA GLY A 56 -13.10 -2.10 -6.53
C GLY A 56 -11.87 -1.51 -7.25
N GLY A 57 -11.38 -0.35 -6.84
CA GLY A 57 -10.15 0.23 -7.34
C GLY A 57 -8.91 -0.56 -6.90
N TRP A 58 -7.84 -0.45 -7.67
CA TRP A 58 -6.62 -1.24 -7.51
C TRP A 58 -5.47 -0.43 -6.91
N ALA A 59 -4.88 -0.96 -5.85
CA ALA A 59 -3.56 -0.54 -5.38
C ALA A 59 -2.52 -1.54 -5.88
N MET A 60 -1.61 -1.08 -6.73
CA MET A 60 -0.50 -1.87 -7.27
C MET A 60 0.77 -1.38 -6.60
N ILE A 61 1.26 -2.13 -5.62
CA ILE A 61 2.37 -1.72 -4.75
C ILE A 61 3.55 -2.65 -4.96
N GLU A 62 4.73 -2.06 -5.12
CA GLU A 62 6.01 -2.75 -5.01
C GLU A 62 6.86 -2.08 -3.95
N VAL A 63 7.45 -2.87 -3.05
CA VAL A 63 8.23 -2.37 -1.93
C VAL A 63 9.35 -3.36 -1.57
N PRO A 64 10.55 -2.88 -1.19
CA PRO A 64 11.60 -3.78 -0.72
C PRO A 64 11.17 -4.58 0.50
N SER A 65 11.47 -5.88 0.51
CA SER A 65 11.12 -6.77 1.62
C SER A 65 12.14 -6.73 2.74
N THR A 66 11.65 -6.75 3.99
CA THR A 66 12.48 -6.92 5.17
C THR A 66 13.16 -8.30 5.24
N ASP A 67 12.79 -9.23 4.39
CA ASP A 67 13.43 -10.55 4.28
C ASP A 67 14.83 -10.46 3.63
N GLY A 68 15.23 -9.28 3.18
CA GLY A 68 16.55 -9.01 2.65
C GLY A 68 17.05 -7.61 2.96
N ARG A 69 18.30 -7.34 2.58
CA ARG A 69 18.99 -6.11 2.93
C ARG A 69 18.42 -4.84 2.28
N GLY A 70 17.73 -4.98 1.15
CA GLY A 70 17.22 -3.83 0.38
C GLY A 70 16.30 -2.92 1.18
N ALA A 71 15.51 -3.48 2.11
CA ALA A 71 14.67 -2.69 2.99
C ALA A 71 15.47 -1.87 4.03
N TRP A 72 16.64 -2.36 4.43
CA TRP A 72 17.40 -1.83 5.58
C TRP A 72 18.60 -0.97 5.20
N GLN A 73 19.19 -1.20 4.02
CA GLN A 73 20.45 -0.58 3.64
C GLN A 73 20.32 0.88 3.21
N ASP A 74 19.14 1.30 2.75
CA ASP A 74 18.91 2.66 2.26
C ASP A 74 18.55 3.58 3.44
N PRO A 75 19.34 4.64 3.71
CA PRO A 75 19.07 5.53 4.82
C PRO A 75 17.80 6.37 4.67
N THR A 76 17.20 6.40 3.47
CA THR A 76 15.93 7.12 3.22
C THR A 76 14.71 6.25 3.44
N HIS A 77 14.87 4.96 3.71
CA HIS A 77 13.77 4.09 4.11
C HIS A 77 13.40 4.36 5.57
N VAL A 78 12.16 4.70 5.82
CA VAL A 78 11.63 5.07 7.15
C VAL A 78 10.48 4.17 7.60
N SER A 79 9.95 3.33 6.73
CA SER A 79 9.03 2.25 7.06
C SER A 79 9.46 0.94 6.39
N PHE A 80 9.10 -0.17 7.00
CA PHE A 80 9.67 -1.46 6.68
C PHE A 80 8.56 -2.47 6.45
N TRP A 81 8.62 -3.16 5.31
CA TRP A 81 7.53 -3.96 4.78
C TRP A 81 8.01 -5.35 4.42
N ASN A 82 7.12 -6.31 4.57
CA ASN A 82 7.22 -7.62 3.95
C ASN A 82 5.81 -8.09 3.58
N GLU A 83 5.70 -9.28 3.03
CA GLU A 83 4.42 -9.84 2.59
C GLU A 83 3.37 -9.82 3.70
N HIS A 84 3.77 -10.17 4.93
CA HIS A 84 2.86 -10.21 6.07
C HIS A 84 2.42 -8.83 6.58
N SER A 85 3.12 -7.77 6.21
CA SER A 85 2.72 -6.40 6.55
C SER A 85 1.36 -6.03 5.95
N PHE A 86 1.04 -6.60 4.78
CA PHE A 86 -0.23 -6.34 4.10
C PHE A 86 -1.41 -7.11 4.71
N TRP A 87 -1.17 -8.14 5.52
CA TRP A 87 -2.23 -8.87 6.22
C TRP A 87 -3.03 -7.98 7.18
N TYR A 88 -2.42 -6.94 7.72
CA TYR A 88 -3.11 -6.01 8.62
C TYR A 88 -4.20 -5.18 7.93
N TYR A 89 -4.24 -5.22 6.61
CA TYR A 89 -5.22 -4.51 5.76
C TYR A 89 -6.09 -5.45 4.94
N THR A 90 -5.82 -6.74 4.97
CA THR A 90 -6.52 -7.76 4.16
C THR A 90 -7.15 -8.87 5.01
N ASP A 91 -6.75 -9.03 6.26
CA ASP A 91 -7.26 -10.04 7.21
C ASP A 91 -7.83 -9.35 8.44
N ILE A 92 -9.09 -9.61 8.74
CA ILE A 92 -9.78 -9.04 9.90
C ILE A 92 -9.09 -9.39 11.23
N ASN A 93 -8.57 -10.60 11.36
CA ASN A 93 -7.91 -11.04 12.57
C ASN A 93 -6.59 -10.29 12.82
N LYS A 94 -5.93 -9.85 11.75
CA LYS A 94 -4.73 -9.01 11.84
C LYS A 94 -5.07 -7.54 12.00
N ALA A 95 -6.12 -7.06 11.35
CA ALA A 95 -6.55 -5.67 11.40
C ALA A 95 -6.82 -5.17 12.84
N GLN A 96 -7.32 -6.04 13.72
CA GLN A 96 -7.57 -5.68 15.12
C GLN A 96 -6.34 -5.21 15.87
N PHE A 97 -5.14 -5.72 15.54
CA PHE A 97 -3.90 -5.34 16.22
C PHE A 97 -3.48 -3.89 15.94
N ILE A 98 -3.93 -3.32 14.83
CA ILE A 98 -3.72 -1.91 14.49
C ILE A 98 -4.98 -1.08 14.68
N ARG A 99 -6.00 -1.64 15.37
CA ARG A 99 -7.30 -1.00 15.59
C ARG A 99 -7.96 -0.51 14.29
N ASN A 100 -7.76 -1.31 13.22
CA ASN A 100 -8.28 -1.01 11.91
C ASN A 100 -9.62 -1.73 11.71
N SER A 101 -10.66 -0.97 11.39
CA SER A 101 -11.98 -1.51 11.06
C SER A 101 -12.45 -1.10 9.66
N ASP A 102 -11.79 -0.13 9.05
CA ASP A 102 -12.25 0.58 7.86
C ASP A 102 -11.32 0.44 6.63
N ILE A 103 -10.01 0.28 6.84
CA ILE A 103 -9.07 0.07 5.74
C ILE A 103 -9.10 -1.40 5.33
N ARG A 104 -9.88 -1.72 4.31
CA ARG A 104 -10.08 -3.10 3.87
C ARG A 104 -9.73 -3.27 2.41
N PHE A 105 -8.88 -4.27 2.16
CA PHE A 105 -8.52 -4.68 0.82
C PHE A 105 -8.74 -6.17 0.62
N GLN A 106 -9.06 -6.54 -0.60
CA GLN A 106 -8.99 -7.91 -1.06
C GLN A 106 -7.65 -8.13 -1.74
N THR A 107 -6.94 -9.18 -1.35
CA THR A 107 -5.70 -9.57 -2.01
C THR A 107 -6.01 -10.17 -3.37
N TYR A 108 -5.42 -9.63 -4.41
CA TYR A 108 -5.38 -10.24 -5.74
C TYR A 108 -4.05 -10.95 -5.97
N ARG A 109 -2.94 -10.29 -5.66
CA ARG A 109 -1.60 -10.85 -5.72
C ARG A 109 -0.80 -10.35 -4.52
N LEU A 110 -0.12 -11.26 -3.86
CA LEU A 110 0.78 -10.93 -2.76
C LEU A 110 1.90 -11.97 -2.75
N ASP A 111 3.06 -11.58 -3.25
CA ASP A 111 4.21 -12.46 -3.35
C ASP A 111 5.53 -11.70 -3.20
N THR A 112 6.55 -12.42 -2.84
CA THR A 112 7.92 -11.93 -2.72
C THR A 112 8.77 -12.54 -3.82
N TRP A 113 9.57 -11.71 -4.49
CA TRP A 113 10.45 -12.12 -5.58
C TRP A 113 11.81 -11.41 -5.48
N GLU A 114 12.85 -12.03 -6.00
CA GLU A 114 14.18 -11.41 -6.01
C GLU A 114 14.31 -10.43 -7.19
N MET A 115 14.35 -9.13 -6.88
CA MET A 115 14.64 -8.09 -7.86
C MET A 115 16.11 -8.12 -8.29
N GLN A 116 17.01 -8.36 -7.32
CA GLN A 116 18.43 -8.60 -7.49
C GLN A 116 18.86 -9.64 -6.45
N PRO A 117 20.03 -10.29 -6.61
CA PRO A 117 20.53 -11.23 -5.60
C PRO A 117 20.53 -10.62 -4.19
N HIS A 118 19.86 -11.29 -3.26
CA HIS A 118 19.72 -10.86 -1.88
C HIS A 118 18.91 -9.55 -1.66
N ILE A 119 18.16 -9.11 -2.67
CA ILE A 119 17.27 -7.95 -2.59
C ILE A 119 15.86 -8.37 -3.00
N PRO A 120 15.12 -9.02 -2.09
CA PRO A 120 13.73 -9.36 -2.35
C PRO A 120 12.81 -8.15 -2.32
N CYS A 121 11.82 -8.16 -3.20
CA CYS A 121 10.73 -7.21 -3.28
C CYS A 121 9.39 -7.89 -3.05
N VAL A 122 8.45 -7.17 -2.46
CA VAL A 122 7.05 -7.59 -2.37
C VAL A 122 6.27 -6.93 -3.48
N THR A 123 5.48 -7.72 -4.20
CA THR A 123 4.39 -7.22 -5.03
C THR A 123 3.07 -7.45 -4.30
N ALA A 124 2.35 -6.37 -4.05
CA ALA A 124 1.02 -6.40 -3.45
C ALA A 124 0.03 -5.71 -4.39
N TRP A 125 -0.83 -6.49 -5.03
CA TRP A 125 -1.96 -6.00 -5.80
C TRP A 125 -3.22 -6.22 -5.00
N LEU A 126 -3.81 -5.12 -4.56
CA LEU A 126 -4.91 -5.09 -3.60
C LEU A 126 -6.10 -4.37 -4.21
N VAL A 127 -7.29 -4.89 -3.96
CA VAL A 127 -8.55 -4.29 -4.42
C VAL A 127 -9.25 -3.63 -3.23
N ALA A 128 -9.54 -2.34 -3.34
CA ALA A 128 -10.19 -1.59 -2.26
C ALA A 128 -11.64 -2.04 -2.04
N ILE A 129 -11.97 -2.40 -0.82
CA ILE A 129 -13.32 -2.81 -0.40
C ILE A 129 -13.94 -1.69 0.45
N LYS A 130 -15.05 -1.15 -0.04
CA LYS A 130 -15.81 -0.09 0.63
C LYS A 130 -17.29 -0.44 0.83
N ASP A 131 -17.68 -1.67 0.47
CA ASP A 131 -19.00 -2.17 0.70
C ASP A 131 -19.12 -2.65 2.16
N GLU A 132 -19.91 -1.96 2.96
CA GLU A 132 -20.17 -2.28 4.36
C GLU A 132 -20.86 -3.62 4.57
N LYS A 133 -21.54 -4.14 3.56
CA LYS A 133 -22.23 -5.44 3.61
C LYS A 133 -21.26 -6.62 3.50
N ARG A 134 -20.04 -6.42 3.05
CA ARG A 134 -19.04 -7.48 3.06
C ARG A 134 -18.46 -7.64 4.45
N LEU A 135 -18.67 -8.81 5.02
CA LEU A 135 -18.06 -9.18 6.27
C LEU A 135 -16.54 -9.12 6.12
N PRO A 136 -15.84 -8.50 7.07
CA PRO A 136 -14.39 -8.50 7.07
C PRO A 136 -13.91 -9.95 7.28
N GLY A 137 -13.04 -10.39 6.42
CA GLY A 137 -12.44 -11.73 6.44
C GLY A 137 -11.20 -11.74 5.55
N ILE A 138 -10.58 -12.90 5.41
CA ILE A 138 -9.54 -13.06 4.40
C ILE A 138 -10.21 -12.90 3.05
N LEU A 139 -9.92 -11.80 2.41
CA LEU A 139 -10.41 -11.50 1.07
C LEU A 139 -9.31 -11.90 0.10
N SER A 140 -9.11 -13.20 -0.06
CA SER A 140 -8.25 -13.73 -1.12
C SER A 140 -9.10 -14.22 -2.28
N ILE A 141 -8.67 -13.90 -3.46
CA ILE A 141 -9.21 -14.47 -4.70
C ILE A 141 -8.44 -15.72 -5.03
#